data_18a3fd289d92eed1e64de9a0235ae460
#
_entry.id   18a3fd289d92eed1e64de9a0235ae460
#
_cell.length_a   1.000
_cell.length_b   1.000
_cell.length_c   1.000
_cell.angle_alpha   90.00
_cell.angle_beta   90.00
_cell.angle_gamma   90.00
#
_symmetry.space_group_name_H-M   'P 1'
#
loop_
_entity.id
_entity.type
_entity.pdbx_description
1 polymer ?
#
loop_
_entity_poly.entity_id
_entity_poly.type
_entity_poly.pdbx_seq_one_letter_code
_entity_poly.pdbx_strand_id
1 'polypeptide(L)'
;MKYDFLVETYETERIKVVSVWSEFRDGDLAVRPRADDPRGRSVREQMVHQCVSENLWFMSMLDIDVNAPPLPATENRLEFLKRYAEDSGKRLARLGAMPESWWEGQTKLF
;
A
#
# COMPACT_ATOMS: atom_id res chain seq x y z
N MET A 1 -0.46 -16.63 17.29
CA MET A 1 0.99 -16.63 17.06
C MET A 1 1.59 -15.33 17.63
N LYS A 2 2.83 -15.37 18.02
CA LYS A 2 3.52 -14.26 18.70
C LYS A 2 3.49 -12.93 17.93
N TYR A 3 3.54 -12.99 16.61
CA TYR A 3 3.62 -11.82 15.75
C TYR A 3 2.31 -11.46 15.05
N ASP A 4 1.19 -12.06 15.46
CA ASP A 4 -0.12 -11.79 14.85
C ASP A 4 -0.50 -10.31 14.94
N PHE A 5 -0.06 -9.62 15.98
CA PHE A 5 -0.37 -8.18 16.14
C PHE A 5 0.21 -7.33 15.00
N LEU A 6 1.35 -7.74 14.42
CA LEU A 6 1.93 -7.02 13.27
C LEU A 6 1.11 -7.25 12.02
N VAL A 7 0.64 -8.48 11.81
CA VAL A 7 -0.24 -8.80 10.68
C VAL A 7 -1.56 -8.02 10.80
N GLU A 8 -2.14 -7.99 12.00
CA GLU A 8 -3.38 -7.27 12.28
C GLU A 8 -3.20 -5.76 12.09
N THR A 9 -2.05 -5.21 12.45
CA THR A 9 -1.73 -3.79 12.23
C THR A 9 -1.70 -3.49 10.74
N TYR A 10 -1.06 -4.31 9.93
CA TYR A 10 -1.05 -4.13 8.48
C TYR A 10 -2.45 -4.21 7.89
N GLU A 11 -3.25 -5.16 8.34
CA GLU A 11 -4.64 -5.29 7.89
C GLU A 11 -5.43 -4.02 8.20
N THR A 12 -5.29 -3.48 9.40
CA THR A 12 -5.96 -2.25 9.79
C THR A 12 -5.57 -1.07 8.91
N GLU A 13 -4.27 -0.91 8.65
CA GLU A 13 -3.78 0.17 7.79
C GLU A 13 -4.24 0.00 6.34
N ARG A 14 -4.25 -1.22 5.83
CA ARG A 14 -4.76 -1.54 4.51
C ARG A 14 -6.22 -1.14 4.38
N ILE A 15 -7.04 -1.49 5.35
CA ILE A 15 -8.47 -1.16 5.36
C ILE A 15 -8.68 0.36 5.37
N LYS A 16 -7.87 1.09 6.14
CA LYS A 16 -7.93 2.56 6.17
C LYS A 16 -7.65 3.17 4.80
N VAL A 17 -6.62 2.70 4.11
CA VAL A 17 -6.27 3.20 2.77
C VAL A 17 -7.42 2.94 1.79
N VAL A 18 -7.92 1.72 1.75
CA VAL A 18 -9.02 1.33 0.87
C VAL A 18 -10.27 2.18 1.16
N SER A 19 -10.59 2.38 2.44
CA SER A 19 -11.75 3.17 2.86
C SER A 19 -11.63 4.63 2.42
N VAL A 20 -10.47 5.23 2.61
CA VAL A 20 -10.24 6.63 2.21
C VAL A 20 -10.32 6.77 0.69
N TRP A 21 -9.66 5.87 -0.04
CA TRP A 21 -9.66 5.95 -1.51
C TRP A 21 -11.05 5.74 -2.10
N SER A 22 -11.89 4.95 -1.44
CA SER A 22 -13.26 4.73 -1.91
C SER A 22 -14.14 5.98 -1.84
N GLU A 23 -13.76 6.96 -1.01
CA GLU A 23 -14.47 8.22 -0.89
C GLU A 23 -14.13 9.24 -1.98
N PHE A 24 -13.03 9.03 -2.71
CA PHE A 24 -12.63 9.94 -3.78
C PHE A 24 -13.42 9.68 -5.07
N ARG A 25 -13.50 10.72 -5.90
CA ARG A 25 -14.00 10.68 -7.27
C ARG A 25 -12.82 10.90 -8.22
N ASP A 26 -12.99 10.56 -9.49
CA ASP A 26 -11.92 10.79 -10.47
C ASP A 26 -11.50 12.26 -10.55
N GLY A 27 -12.44 13.18 -10.40
CA GLY A 27 -12.14 14.61 -10.38
C GLY A 27 -11.27 15.06 -9.21
N ASP A 28 -11.20 14.26 -8.14
CA ASP A 28 -10.39 14.58 -6.96
C ASP A 28 -8.92 14.27 -7.16
N LEU A 29 -8.56 13.47 -8.17
CA LEU A 29 -7.19 12.99 -8.37
C LEU A 29 -6.17 14.12 -8.52
N ALA A 30 -6.58 15.25 -9.12
CA ALA A 30 -5.71 16.40 -9.31
C ALA A 30 -5.69 17.36 -8.11
N VAL A 31 -6.49 17.11 -7.08
CA VAL A 31 -6.61 18.00 -5.93
C VAL A 31 -5.37 17.91 -5.05
N ARG A 32 -4.83 19.07 -4.68
CA ARG A 32 -3.70 19.21 -3.76
C ARG A 32 -4.16 19.86 -2.45
N PRO A 33 -3.43 19.68 -1.34
CA PRO A 33 -3.77 20.33 -0.07
C PRO A 33 -3.90 21.85 -0.22
N ARG A 34 -3.05 22.45 -1.09
CA ARG A 34 -3.14 23.86 -1.47
C ARG A 34 -3.02 23.95 -2.98
N ALA A 35 -4.03 24.50 -3.63
CA ALA A 35 -4.13 24.52 -5.09
C ALA A 35 -2.97 25.28 -5.77
N ASP A 36 -2.38 26.27 -5.09
CA ASP A 36 -1.31 27.11 -5.60
C ASP A 36 0.09 26.64 -5.19
N ASP A 37 0.21 25.52 -4.48
CA ASP A 37 1.47 25.01 -3.93
C ASP A 37 1.77 23.63 -4.49
N PRO A 38 2.78 23.50 -5.39
CA PRO A 38 3.12 22.20 -5.98
C PRO A 38 3.90 21.28 -5.05
N ARG A 39 4.29 21.74 -3.86
CA ARG A 39 5.09 20.93 -2.91
C ARG A 39 4.27 19.81 -2.25
N GLY A 40 2.97 20.03 -2.07
CA GLY A 40 2.08 19.00 -1.54
C GLY A 40 1.66 18.04 -2.65
N ARG A 41 1.57 16.75 -2.33
CA ARG A 41 1.12 15.75 -3.31
C ARG A 41 -0.35 15.92 -3.63
N SER A 42 -0.70 15.74 -4.91
CA SER A 42 -2.10 15.56 -5.30
C SER A 42 -2.59 14.20 -4.81
N VAL A 43 -3.90 13.98 -4.84
CA VAL A 43 -4.49 12.69 -4.50
C VAL A 43 -3.90 11.59 -5.37
N ARG A 44 -3.78 11.81 -6.68
CA ARG A 44 -3.17 10.86 -7.61
C ARG A 44 -1.71 10.56 -7.22
N GLU A 45 -0.93 11.60 -6.96
CA GLU A 45 0.48 11.43 -6.58
C GLU A 45 0.60 10.64 -5.27
N GLN A 46 -0.32 10.83 -4.33
CA GLN A 46 -0.33 10.07 -3.09
C GLN A 46 -0.68 8.59 -3.33
N MET A 47 -1.64 8.32 -4.23
CA MET A 47 -1.98 6.95 -4.61
C MET A 47 -0.80 6.24 -5.28
N VAL A 48 -0.13 6.92 -6.22
CA VAL A 48 1.08 6.39 -6.87
C VAL A 48 2.15 6.10 -5.82
N HIS A 49 2.40 7.06 -4.93
CA HIS A 49 3.41 6.91 -3.87
C HIS A 49 3.11 5.70 -2.98
N GLN A 50 1.85 5.53 -2.57
CA GLN A 50 1.45 4.42 -1.72
C GLN A 50 1.70 3.08 -2.41
N CYS A 51 1.27 2.95 -3.67
CA CYS A 51 1.44 1.71 -4.43
C CYS A 51 2.92 1.37 -4.65
N VAL A 52 3.70 2.35 -5.08
CA VAL A 52 5.12 2.14 -5.41
C VAL A 52 5.95 1.89 -4.16
N SER A 53 5.79 2.73 -3.13
CA SER A 53 6.60 2.65 -1.92
C SER A 53 6.32 1.38 -1.13
N GLU A 54 5.06 1.01 -0.97
CA GLU A 54 4.70 -0.20 -0.24
C GLU A 54 5.24 -1.45 -0.93
N ASN A 55 5.13 -1.49 -2.27
CA ASN A 55 5.70 -2.60 -3.04
C ASN A 55 7.21 -2.68 -2.88
N LEU A 56 7.90 -1.53 -2.95
CA LEU A 56 9.35 -1.45 -2.80
C LEU A 56 9.81 -1.92 -1.42
N TRP A 57 9.14 -1.45 -0.35
CA TRP A 57 9.51 -1.81 1.02
C TRP A 57 9.31 -3.30 1.28
N PHE A 58 8.20 -3.87 0.82
CA PHE A 58 7.96 -5.30 0.98
C PHE A 58 8.99 -6.15 0.23
N MET A 59 9.37 -5.74 -0.99
CA MET A 59 10.40 -6.44 -1.75
C MET A 59 11.78 -6.32 -1.11
N SER A 60 12.20 -5.10 -0.80
CA SER A 60 13.58 -4.84 -0.36
C SER A 60 13.82 -5.24 1.10
N MET A 61 12.83 -5.13 1.96
CA MET A 61 13.00 -5.39 3.39
C MET A 61 12.49 -6.76 3.83
N LEU A 62 11.47 -7.27 3.18
CA LEU A 62 10.82 -8.52 3.59
C LEU A 62 10.92 -9.62 2.54
N ASP A 63 11.49 -9.31 1.39
CA ASP A 63 11.57 -10.24 0.25
C ASP A 63 10.20 -10.79 -0.14
N ILE A 64 9.19 -9.94 -0.06
CA ILE A 64 7.83 -10.26 -0.49
C ILE A 64 7.51 -9.48 -1.75
N ASP A 65 7.41 -10.17 -2.89
CA ASP A 65 7.05 -9.59 -4.17
C ASP A 65 5.70 -10.17 -4.60
N VAL A 66 4.71 -9.32 -4.81
CA VAL A 66 3.37 -9.77 -5.13
C VAL A 66 2.95 -9.42 -6.56
N ASN A 67 3.47 -8.33 -7.11
CA ASN A 67 3.08 -7.88 -8.45
C ASN A 67 4.00 -6.77 -8.93
N ALA A 68 4.34 -6.79 -10.22
CA ALA A 68 5.13 -5.74 -10.86
C ALA A 68 4.61 -5.54 -12.29
N PRO A 69 4.45 -4.28 -12.73
CA PRO A 69 4.61 -3.06 -11.95
C PRO A 69 3.49 -2.89 -10.92
N PRO A 70 3.70 -2.11 -9.84
CA PRO A 70 2.70 -1.96 -8.77
C PRO A 70 1.61 -0.93 -9.06
N LEU A 71 1.48 -0.51 -10.29
CA LEU A 71 0.53 0.51 -10.71
C LEU A 71 -0.47 -0.05 -11.71
N PRO A 72 -1.71 0.46 -11.72
CA PRO A 72 -2.68 0.06 -12.73
C PRO A 72 -2.29 0.59 -14.11
N ALA A 73 -2.73 -0.11 -15.17
CA ALA A 73 -2.50 0.33 -16.54
C ALA A 73 -3.23 1.63 -16.86
N THR A 74 -4.40 1.83 -16.27
CA THR A 74 -5.20 3.05 -16.39
C THR A 74 -5.30 3.71 -15.02
N GLU A 75 -4.87 4.97 -14.91
CA GLU A 75 -4.84 5.68 -13.64
C GLU A 75 -6.12 6.45 -13.41
N ASN A 76 -7.13 5.75 -12.89
CA ASN A 76 -8.35 6.37 -12.37
C ASN A 76 -8.62 5.82 -10.96
N ARG A 77 -9.55 6.44 -10.25
CA ARG A 77 -9.84 6.11 -8.85
C ARG A 77 -10.12 4.63 -8.66
N LEU A 78 -10.98 4.07 -9.47
CA LEU A 78 -11.39 2.67 -9.33
C LEU A 78 -10.22 1.71 -9.60
N GLU A 79 -9.41 1.99 -10.61
CA GLU A 79 -8.27 1.14 -10.95
C GLU A 79 -7.17 1.20 -9.89
N PHE A 80 -6.90 2.37 -9.31
CA PHE A 80 -6.00 2.48 -8.15
C PHE A 80 -6.52 1.69 -6.97
N LEU A 81 -7.81 1.85 -6.66
CA LEU A 81 -8.44 1.16 -5.54
C LEU A 81 -8.37 -0.35 -5.70
N LYS A 82 -8.74 -0.85 -6.87
CA LYS A 82 -8.71 -2.29 -7.18
C LYS A 82 -7.29 -2.84 -7.10
N ARG A 83 -6.35 -2.14 -7.71
CA ARG A 83 -4.95 -2.60 -7.74
C ARG A 83 -4.35 -2.64 -6.36
N TYR A 84 -4.52 -1.58 -5.58
CA TYR A 84 -4.01 -1.54 -4.21
C TYR A 84 -4.67 -2.61 -3.34
N ALA A 85 -5.99 -2.76 -3.42
CA ALA A 85 -6.71 -3.77 -2.62
C ALA A 85 -6.22 -5.17 -2.96
N GLU A 86 -6.01 -5.47 -4.24
CA GLU A 86 -5.51 -6.77 -4.70
C GLU A 86 -4.09 -7.02 -4.21
N ASP A 87 -3.17 -6.09 -4.46
CA ASP A 87 -1.76 -6.26 -4.11
C ASP A 87 -1.56 -6.28 -2.59
N SER A 88 -2.21 -5.40 -1.85
CA SER A 88 -2.10 -5.38 -0.39
C SER A 88 -2.76 -6.60 0.24
N GLY A 89 -3.82 -7.13 -0.37
CA GLY A 89 -4.42 -8.38 0.07
C GLY A 89 -3.46 -9.56 -0.07
N LYS A 90 -2.69 -9.60 -1.15
CA LYS A 90 -1.66 -10.62 -1.36
C LYS A 90 -0.53 -10.47 -0.34
N ARG A 91 -0.10 -9.24 -0.06
CA ARG A 91 0.92 -8.97 0.97
C ARG A 91 0.45 -9.43 2.35
N LEU A 92 -0.79 -9.11 2.68
CA LEU A 92 -1.39 -9.53 3.96
C LEU A 92 -1.40 -11.06 4.10
N ALA A 93 -1.84 -11.76 3.05
CA ALA A 93 -1.87 -13.21 3.04
C ALA A 93 -0.48 -13.81 3.23
N ARG A 94 0.53 -13.25 2.57
CA ARG A 94 1.91 -13.72 2.69
C ARG A 94 2.49 -13.46 4.07
N LEU A 95 2.23 -12.29 4.66
CA LEU A 95 2.65 -11.99 6.03
C LEU A 95 2.02 -12.97 7.02
N GLY A 96 0.74 -13.23 6.89
CA GLY A 96 0.02 -14.14 7.79
C GLY A 96 0.46 -15.60 7.69
N ALA A 97 1.06 -15.98 6.57
CA ALA A 97 1.55 -17.35 6.34
C ALA A 97 2.99 -17.55 6.83
N MET A 98 3.71 -16.47 7.20
CA MET A 98 5.11 -16.59 7.61
C MET A 98 5.23 -17.24 8.99
N PRO A 99 6.16 -18.20 9.15
CA PRO A 99 6.37 -18.85 10.45
C PRO A 99 7.05 -17.89 11.45
N GLU A 100 6.92 -18.18 12.71
CA GLU A 100 7.52 -17.35 13.78
C GLU A 100 9.02 -17.15 13.57
N SER A 101 9.72 -18.20 13.12
CA SER A 101 11.16 -18.11 12.84
C SER A 101 11.51 -17.08 11.78
N TRP A 102 10.64 -16.88 10.78
CA TRP A 102 10.85 -15.85 9.77
C TRP A 102 10.81 -14.46 10.39
N TRP A 103 9.82 -14.21 11.26
CA TRP A 103 9.67 -12.93 11.95
C TRP A 103 10.90 -12.63 12.84
N GLU A 104 11.37 -13.63 13.56
CA GLU A 104 12.52 -13.48 14.45
C GLU A 104 13.82 -13.23 13.70
N GLY A 105 13.88 -13.63 12.44
CA GLY A 105 15.02 -13.38 11.56
C GLY A 105 15.04 -11.98 10.95
N GLN A 106 14.01 -11.18 11.13
CA GLN A 106 13.92 -9.84 10.54
C GLN A 106 14.73 -8.84 11.36
N THR A 107 15.84 -8.38 10.78
CA THR A 107 16.76 -7.45 11.44
C THR A 107 16.95 -6.16 10.67
N LYS A 108 16.10 -5.88 9.69
CA LYS A 108 16.20 -4.68 8.86
C LYS A 108 15.82 -3.44 9.67
N LEU A 109 16.61 -2.38 9.50
CA LEU A 109 16.36 -1.09 10.14
C LEU A 109 15.90 -0.07 9.10
N PHE A 110 15.04 0.81 9.53
CA PHE A 110 14.50 1.87 8.67
C PHE A 110 15.25 3.17 8.86
#